data_3a9d99afe4559f11adedce2b1c043878
#
_entry.id   3a9d99afe4559f11adedce2b1c043878
#
_cell.length_a   1.000
_cell.length_b   1.000
_cell.length_c   1.000
_cell.angle_alpha   90.00
_cell.angle_beta   90.00
_cell.angle_gamma   90.00
#
_symmetry.space_group_name_H-M   'P 1'
#
loop_
_entity.id
_entity.type
_entity.pdbx_description
1 polymer ?
#
loop_
_entity_poly.entity_id
_entity_poly.type
_entity_poly.pdbx_seq_one_letter_code
_entity_poly.pdbx_strand_id
1 'polypeptide(L)'
;MGVSFGGMVGQEFVLRHPDRVSKLVLACTSSGGQGRSSYPLHEIEELEPYKRAAMHLQVSDLRRDKVWQKENPEKWEQYIQMSISARRSDRHAEGAMKQLMARKNHDTYDRLSQIKAPVLLLGGKFDGVAPVENMQAIADEVESSEIRFYEGGHMFLVQDKKAYPEMIEWLMD
;
A
#
# COMPACT_ATOMS: atom_id res chain seq x y z
N MET A 1 8.47 5.39 -9.24
CA MET A 1 7.98 5.04 -7.89
C MET A 1 6.48 4.80 -7.93
N GLY A 2 6.02 3.75 -7.25
CA GLY A 2 4.61 3.42 -7.07
C GLY A 2 4.27 3.16 -5.59
N VAL A 3 3.20 3.79 -5.07
CA VAL A 3 2.74 3.63 -3.69
C VAL A 3 1.39 2.92 -3.70
N SER A 4 1.22 1.89 -2.90
CA SER A 4 -0.02 1.12 -2.77
C SER A 4 -0.54 0.64 -4.14
N PHE A 5 -1.72 1.04 -4.59
CA PHE A 5 -2.20 0.76 -5.93
C PHE A 5 -1.25 1.25 -7.04
N GLY A 6 -0.58 2.39 -6.83
CA GLY A 6 0.48 2.86 -7.73
C GLY A 6 1.65 1.88 -7.86
N GLY A 7 1.91 1.07 -6.84
CA GLY A 7 2.87 -0.02 -6.88
C GLY A 7 2.42 -1.16 -7.80
N MET A 8 1.14 -1.51 -7.79
CA MET A 8 0.55 -2.47 -8.73
C MET A 8 0.68 -1.99 -10.17
N VAL A 9 0.38 -0.70 -10.42
CA VAL A 9 0.58 -0.05 -11.73
C VAL A 9 2.06 -0.06 -12.12
N GLY A 10 2.97 0.20 -11.17
CA GLY A 10 4.41 0.19 -11.39
C GLY A 10 4.93 -1.18 -11.82
N GLN A 11 4.43 -2.26 -11.21
CA GLN A 11 4.75 -3.64 -11.59
C GLN A 11 4.30 -3.93 -13.03
N GLU A 12 3.06 -3.64 -13.37
CA GLU A 12 2.55 -3.81 -14.74
C GLU A 12 3.31 -2.94 -15.75
N PHE A 13 3.71 -1.73 -15.35
CA PHE A 13 4.45 -0.83 -16.24
C PHE A 13 5.84 -1.37 -16.56
N VAL A 14 6.62 -1.79 -15.55
CA VAL A 14 7.98 -2.32 -15.78
C VAL A 14 7.96 -3.62 -16.55
N LEU A 15 6.97 -4.49 -16.32
CA LEU A 15 6.80 -5.75 -17.05
C LEU A 15 6.48 -5.52 -18.53
N ARG A 16 5.73 -4.48 -18.87
CA ARG A 16 5.35 -4.15 -20.26
C ARG A 16 6.36 -3.26 -20.96
N HIS A 17 7.13 -2.48 -20.22
CA HIS A 17 8.04 -1.46 -20.75
C HIS A 17 9.38 -1.48 -20.00
N PRO A 18 10.11 -2.63 -19.98
CA PRO A 18 11.33 -2.78 -19.18
C PRO A 18 12.41 -1.75 -19.53
N ASP A 19 12.56 -1.40 -20.80
CA ASP A 19 13.56 -0.46 -21.30
C ASP A 19 13.29 1.01 -20.87
N ARG A 20 12.13 1.27 -20.28
CA ARG A 20 11.74 2.61 -19.82
C ARG A 20 11.95 2.83 -18.32
N VAL A 21 12.43 1.82 -17.61
CA VAL A 21 12.59 1.85 -16.15
C VAL A 21 14.03 1.52 -15.80
N SER A 22 14.78 2.52 -15.36
CA SER A 22 16.16 2.36 -14.87
C SER A 22 16.20 1.85 -13.42
N LYS A 23 15.28 2.34 -12.57
CA LYS A 23 15.09 1.93 -11.17
C LYS A 23 13.61 1.99 -10.81
N LEU A 24 13.15 1.11 -9.93
CA LEU A 24 11.76 1.04 -9.49
C LEU A 24 11.66 1.06 -7.97
N VAL A 25 10.86 1.96 -7.42
CA VAL A 25 10.47 1.92 -6.00
C VAL A 25 9.02 1.48 -5.88
N LEU A 26 8.78 0.44 -5.11
CA LEU A 26 7.46 -0.10 -4.78
C LEU A 26 7.23 0.03 -3.28
N ALA A 27 6.21 0.79 -2.87
CA ALA A 27 5.91 1.05 -1.47
C ALA A 27 4.52 0.53 -1.10
N CYS A 28 4.40 -0.20 0.04
CA CYS A 28 3.15 -0.72 0.62
C CYS A 28 2.17 -1.30 -0.42
N THR A 29 2.63 -2.21 -1.24
CA THR A 29 1.87 -2.81 -2.35
C THR A 29 1.83 -4.35 -2.26
N SER A 30 1.26 -5.00 -3.24
CA SER A 30 1.24 -6.46 -3.37
C SER A 30 1.32 -6.86 -4.83
N SER A 31 1.74 -8.08 -5.10
CA SER A 31 1.73 -8.67 -6.44
C SER A 31 0.41 -9.35 -6.80
N GLY A 32 -0.43 -9.64 -5.81
CA GLY A 32 -1.58 -10.54 -6.02
C GLY A 32 -1.17 -12.00 -6.17
N GLY A 33 -2.06 -12.82 -6.67
CA GLY A 33 -1.82 -14.25 -6.93
C GLY A 33 -1.26 -15.00 -5.72
N GLN A 34 -0.28 -15.86 -5.95
CA GLN A 34 0.41 -16.62 -4.89
C GLN A 34 1.27 -15.72 -3.97
N GLY A 35 1.66 -14.52 -4.43
CA GLY A 35 2.40 -13.54 -3.65
C GLY A 35 1.54 -12.71 -2.69
N ARG A 36 0.35 -13.18 -2.37
CA ARG A 36 -0.66 -12.58 -1.50
C ARG A 36 -1.29 -11.29 -2.06
N SER A 37 -2.56 -11.17 -1.87
CA SER A 37 -3.31 -9.95 -2.13
C SER A 37 -3.23 -8.98 -0.95
N SER A 38 -3.41 -7.70 -1.21
CA SER A 38 -3.63 -6.72 -0.15
C SER A 38 -5.04 -6.84 0.42
N TYR A 39 -5.26 -6.25 1.61
CA TYR A 39 -6.56 -6.27 2.29
C TYR A 39 -7.72 -5.91 1.32
N PRO A 40 -8.83 -6.64 1.34
CA PRO A 40 -9.91 -6.48 0.36
C PRO A 40 -10.77 -5.23 0.64
N LEU A 41 -10.21 -4.04 0.42
CA LEU A 41 -10.90 -2.76 0.68
C LEU A 41 -12.22 -2.62 -0.06
N HIS A 42 -12.42 -3.33 -1.17
CA HIS A 42 -13.70 -3.34 -1.91
C HIS A 42 -14.85 -3.96 -1.10
N GLU A 43 -14.57 -4.85 -0.14
CA GLU A 43 -15.60 -5.48 0.69
C GLU A 43 -16.14 -4.55 1.79
N ILE A 44 -15.38 -3.52 2.15
CA ILE A 44 -15.80 -2.56 3.17
C ILE A 44 -16.52 -1.32 2.59
N GLU A 45 -16.55 -1.16 1.26
CA GLU A 45 -17.17 0.02 0.63
C GLU A 45 -18.69 0.08 0.83
N GLU A 46 -19.36 -1.06 0.98
CA GLU A 46 -20.81 -1.13 1.22
C GLU A 46 -21.21 -0.88 2.69
N LEU A 47 -20.22 -0.79 3.59
CA LEU A 47 -20.49 -0.54 5.00
C LEU A 47 -20.94 0.91 5.23
N GLU A 48 -21.74 1.08 6.30
CA GLU A 48 -22.06 2.41 6.83
C GLU A 48 -20.81 3.29 6.96
N PRO A 49 -20.89 4.60 6.67
CA PRO A 49 -19.74 5.49 6.61
C PRO A 49 -18.83 5.44 7.83
N TYR A 50 -19.41 5.41 9.04
CA TYR A 50 -18.67 5.31 10.28
C TYR A 50 -17.90 4.00 10.40
N LYS A 51 -18.57 2.87 10.15
CA LYS A 51 -17.98 1.53 10.24
C LYS A 51 -16.88 1.35 9.18
N ARG A 52 -17.12 1.82 7.96
CA ARG A 52 -16.12 1.81 6.88
C ARG A 52 -14.88 2.61 7.26
N ALA A 53 -15.05 3.85 7.75
CA ALA A 53 -13.96 4.70 8.18
C ALA A 53 -13.15 4.05 9.32
N ALA A 54 -13.82 3.51 10.33
CA ALA A 54 -13.20 2.83 11.45
C ALA A 54 -12.37 1.61 11.00
N MET A 55 -12.91 0.75 10.14
CA MET A 55 -12.21 -0.41 9.61
C MET A 55 -11.01 0.00 8.76
N HIS A 56 -11.18 0.98 7.87
CA HIS A 56 -10.09 1.48 7.03
C HIS A 56 -8.95 2.06 7.87
N LEU A 57 -9.26 2.84 8.91
CA LEU A 57 -8.26 3.42 9.82
C LEU A 57 -7.52 2.34 10.63
N GLN A 58 -8.23 1.30 11.08
CA GLN A 58 -7.64 0.21 11.83
C GLN A 58 -6.69 -0.64 10.97
N VAL A 59 -7.12 -1.04 9.77
CA VAL A 59 -6.25 -1.83 8.88
C VAL A 59 -5.11 -1.01 8.29
N SER A 60 -5.26 0.30 8.18
CA SER A 60 -4.18 1.18 7.70
C SER A 60 -3.03 1.31 8.72
N ASP A 61 -3.28 1.04 10.00
CA ASP A 61 -2.23 1.04 11.03
C ASP A 61 -2.67 0.14 12.19
N LEU A 62 -2.11 -1.06 12.24
CA LEU A 62 -2.50 -2.09 13.22
C LEU A 62 -2.23 -1.70 14.68
N ARG A 63 -1.43 -0.65 14.93
CA ARG A 63 -1.24 -0.09 16.26
C ARG A 63 -2.52 0.59 16.80
N ARG A 64 -3.50 0.89 15.92
CA ARG A 64 -4.81 1.43 16.31
C ARG A 64 -5.79 0.32 16.67
N ASP A 65 -5.34 -0.61 17.49
CA ASP A 65 -6.13 -1.72 18.00
C ASP A 65 -7.21 -1.26 19.01
N LYS A 66 -7.98 -2.22 19.54
CA LYS A 66 -9.05 -1.92 20.51
C LYS A 66 -8.54 -1.30 21.82
N VAL A 67 -7.30 -1.62 22.21
CA VAL A 67 -6.68 -1.06 23.42
C VAL A 67 -6.37 0.40 23.17
N TRP A 68 -5.66 0.71 22.08
CA TRP A 68 -5.35 2.07 21.69
C TRP A 68 -6.62 2.95 21.51
N GLN A 69 -7.66 2.41 20.87
CA GLN A 69 -8.93 3.10 20.66
C GLN A 69 -9.60 3.46 21.99
N LYS A 70 -9.55 2.56 22.98
CA LYS A 70 -10.08 2.78 24.32
C LYS A 70 -9.27 3.82 25.12
N GLU A 71 -7.98 3.84 24.93
CA GLU A 71 -7.07 4.81 25.57
C GLU A 71 -7.10 6.19 24.90
N ASN A 72 -7.50 6.26 23.63
CA ASN A 72 -7.50 7.49 22.82
C ASN A 72 -8.87 7.75 22.15
N PRO A 73 -10.01 7.76 22.89
CA PRO A 73 -11.33 7.77 22.29
C PRO A 73 -11.63 9.04 21.48
N GLU A 74 -11.20 10.21 21.97
CA GLU A 74 -11.41 11.49 21.28
C GLU A 74 -10.62 11.56 19.97
N LYS A 75 -9.36 11.10 19.97
CA LYS A 75 -8.50 11.08 18.81
C LYS A 75 -9.00 10.08 17.76
N TRP A 76 -9.51 8.93 18.22
CA TRP A 76 -10.11 7.93 17.35
C TRP A 76 -11.35 8.50 16.65
N GLU A 77 -12.24 9.13 17.39
CA GLU A 77 -13.43 9.77 16.84
C GLU A 77 -13.07 10.88 15.84
N GLN A 78 -12.08 11.72 16.17
CA GLN A 78 -11.60 12.76 15.28
C GLN A 78 -11.11 12.17 13.93
N TYR A 79 -10.35 11.10 13.95
CA TYR A 79 -9.88 10.45 12.72
C TYR A 79 -11.04 9.90 11.88
N ILE A 80 -12.03 9.29 12.51
CA ILE A 80 -13.23 8.79 11.83
C ILE A 80 -13.97 9.95 11.16
N GLN A 81 -14.24 11.03 11.89
CA GLN A 81 -14.96 12.18 11.36
C GLN A 81 -14.20 12.88 10.22
N MET A 82 -12.89 12.98 10.31
CA MET A 82 -12.04 13.47 9.20
C MET A 82 -12.16 12.58 7.97
N SER A 83 -12.18 11.26 8.14
CA SER A 83 -12.33 10.31 7.04
C SER A 83 -13.70 10.41 6.37
N ILE A 84 -14.78 10.59 7.16
CA ILE A 84 -16.15 10.72 6.64
C ILE A 84 -16.35 12.06 5.92
N SER A 85 -15.81 13.14 6.49
CA SER A 85 -15.99 14.50 5.95
C SER A 85 -15.14 14.80 4.72
N ALA A 86 -14.18 13.94 4.38
CA ALA A 86 -13.43 14.06 3.14
C ALA A 86 -14.40 14.05 1.94
N ARG A 87 -14.55 15.21 1.28
CA ARG A 87 -15.51 15.39 0.19
C ARG A 87 -15.18 14.46 -0.97
N ARG A 88 -16.12 13.59 -1.31
CA ARG A 88 -16.07 12.75 -2.52
C ARG A 88 -17.10 13.31 -3.52
N SER A 89 -16.65 13.76 -4.68
CA SER A 89 -17.55 14.00 -5.81
C SER A 89 -18.00 12.65 -6.40
N ASP A 90 -19.11 12.61 -7.12
CA ASP A 90 -19.59 11.38 -7.80
C ASP A 90 -18.53 10.81 -8.73
N ARG A 91 -17.83 11.67 -9.46
CA ARG A 91 -16.69 11.27 -10.32
C ARG A 91 -15.54 10.63 -9.52
N HIS A 92 -15.29 11.11 -8.32
CA HIS A 92 -14.29 10.54 -7.42
C HIS A 92 -14.73 9.15 -6.94
N ALA A 93 -15.98 8.97 -6.59
CA ALA A 93 -16.54 7.69 -6.15
C ALA A 93 -16.46 6.62 -7.26
N GLU A 94 -16.79 6.99 -8.50
CA GLU A 94 -16.66 6.08 -9.66
C GLU A 94 -15.21 5.68 -9.91
N GLY A 95 -14.28 6.64 -9.86
CA GLY A 95 -12.85 6.38 -10.01
C GLY A 95 -12.28 5.49 -8.93
N ALA A 96 -12.69 5.72 -7.67
CA ALA A 96 -12.29 4.90 -6.54
C ALA A 96 -12.78 3.44 -6.69
N MET A 97 -14.02 3.23 -7.11
CA MET A 97 -14.55 1.89 -7.36
C MET A 97 -13.80 1.17 -8.48
N LYS A 98 -13.53 1.84 -9.61
CA LYS A 98 -12.72 1.28 -10.70
C LYS A 98 -11.31 0.88 -10.23
N GLN A 99 -10.69 1.70 -9.38
CA GLN A 99 -9.40 1.40 -8.77
C GLN A 99 -9.46 0.17 -7.85
N LEU A 100 -10.49 0.07 -7.02
CA LEU A 100 -10.69 -1.09 -6.13
C LEU A 100 -10.89 -2.38 -6.91
N MET A 101 -11.65 -2.34 -8.03
CA MET A 101 -11.86 -3.48 -8.89
C MET A 101 -10.58 -3.90 -9.62
N ALA A 102 -9.80 -2.94 -10.14
CA ALA A 102 -8.50 -3.21 -10.73
C ALA A 102 -7.54 -3.84 -9.72
N ARG A 103 -7.54 -3.34 -8.48
CA ARG A 103 -6.74 -3.86 -7.38
C ARG A 103 -7.15 -5.29 -6.98
N LYS A 104 -8.45 -5.60 -6.96
CA LYS A 104 -8.98 -6.94 -6.66
C LYS A 104 -8.44 -7.99 -7.62
N ASN A 105 -8.33 -7.64 -8.89
CA ASN A 105 -7.96 -8.55 -9.98
C ASN A 105 -6.46 -8.44 -10.34
N HIS A 106 -5.67 -7.68 -9.56
CA HIS A 106 -4.25 -7.54 -9.82
C HIS A 106 -3.51 -8.84 -9.50
N ASP A 107 -2.74 -9.33 -10.48
CA ASP A 107 -1.86 -10.48 -10.34
C ASP A 107 -0.66 -10.33 -11.28
N THR A 108 0.51 -10.15 -10.69
CA THR A 108 1.79 -10.10 -11.40
C THR A 108 2.77 -11.15 -10.88
N TYR A 109 2.38 -11.96 -9.89
CA TYR A 109 3.30 -12.80 -9.13
C TYR A 109 4.17 -13.67 -10.04
N ASP A 110 3.56 -14.47 -10.93
CA ASP A 110 4.28 -15.40 -11.82
C ASP A 110 5.16 -14.68 -12.87
N ARG A 111 5.08 -13.36 -12.97
CA ARG A 111 5.86 -12.53 -13.90
C ARG A 111 6.95 -11.69 -13.25
N LEU A 112 7.00 -11.65 -11.91
CA LEU A 112 7.92 -10.79 -11.15
C LEU A 112 9.39 -11.10 -11.47
N SER A 113 9.76 -12.35 -11.69
CA SER A 113 11.12 -12.77 -12.07
C SER A 113 11.60 -12.17 -13.40
N GLN A 114 10.71 -11.64 -14.22
CA GLN A 114 11.03 -10.94 -15.47
C GLN A 114 11.50 -9.50 -15.24
N ILE A 115 11.31 -8.93 -14.05
CA ILE A 115 11.77 -7.59 -13.70
C ILE A 115 13.30 -7.63 -13.53
N LYS A 116 14.01 -6.89 -14.39
CA LYS A 116 15.50 -6.82 -14.39
C LYS A 116 16.03 -5.50 -13.84
N ALA A 117 15.19 -4.46 -13.80
CA ALA A 117 15.57 -3.19 -13.20
C ALA A 117 15.79 -3.37 -11.68
N PRO A 118 16.73 -2.65 -11.05
CA PRO A 118 16.85 -2.61 -9.60
C PRO A 118 15.54 -2.15 -8.96
N VAL A 119 15.08 -2.87 -7.94
CA VAL A 119 13.82 -2.58 -7.23
C VAL A 119 14.07 -2.31 -5.75
N LEU A 120 13.60 -1.17 -5.25
CA LEU A 120 13.53 -0.91 -3.83
C LEU A 120 12.10 -1.13 -3.32
N LEU A 121 11.95 -2.06 -2.37
CA LEU A 121 10.69 -2.43 -1.75
C LEU A 121 10.59 -1.78 -0.37
N LEU A 122 9.55 -1.00 -0.13
CA LEU A 122 9.36 -0.27 1.12
C LEU A 122 8.02 -0.64 1.77
N GLY A 123 8.02 -0.96 3.06
CA GLY A 123 6.81 -1.32 3.80
C GLY A 123 6.77 -0.71 5.21
N GLY A 124 5.56 -0.51 5.72
CA GLY A 124 5.32 -0.19 7.12
C GLY A 124 5.18 -1.47 7.95
N LYS A 125 5.86 -1.55 9.09
CA LYS A 125 5.83 -2.71 9.98
C LYS A 125 4.42 -3.04 10.52
N PHE A 126 3.54 -2.05 10.56
CA PHE A 126 2.19 -2.17 11.10
C PHE A 126 1.11 -1.95 10.02
N ASP A 127 1.47 -2.16 8.76
CA ASP A 127 0.55 -2.05 7.63
C ASP A 127 -0.34 -3.31 7.56
N GLY A 128 -1.62 -3.15 7.79
CA GLY A 128 -2.61 -4.22 7.62
C GLY A 128 -3.27 -4.20 6.23
N VAL A 129 -3.04 -3.15 5.42
CA VAL A 129 -3.55 -3.08 4.04
C VAL A 129 -2.64 -3.87 3.09
N ALA A 130 -1.34 -3.66 3.19
CA ALA A 130 -0.31 -4.41 2.48
C ALA A 130 0.77 -4.84 3.48
N PRO A 131 0.52 -5.92 4.23
CA PRO A 131 1.44 -6.43 5.24
C PRO A 131 2.85 -6.67 4.71
N VAL A 132 3.83 -6.69 5.62
CA VAL A 132 5.25 -6.88 5.29
C VAL A 132 5.51 -8.14 4.44
N GLU A 133 4.70 -9.16 4.62
CA GLU A 133 4.77 -10.41 3.86
C GLU A 133 4.47 -10.23 2.37
N ASN A 134 3.70 -9.19 2.00
CA ASN A 134 3.45 -8.88 0.59
C ASN A 134 4.69 -8.31 -0.07
N MET A 135 5.45 -7.48 0.65
CA MET A 135 6.74 -6.96 0.17
C MET A 135 7.77 -8.09 0.09
N GLN A 136 7.79 -8.99 1.08
CA GLN A 136 8.68 -10.14 1.08
C GLN A 136 8.40 -11.06 -0.12
N ALA A 137 7.13 -11.34 -0.40
CA ALA A 137 6.76 -12.17 -1.54
C ALA A 137 7.22 -11.58 -2.89
N ILE A 138 7.25 -10.25 -3.02
CA ILE A 138 7.81 -9.59 -4.21
C ILE A 138 9.35 -9.71 -4.21
N ALA A 139 9.99 -9.54 -3.04
CA ALA A 139 11.44 -9.64 -2.92
C ALA A 139 11.96 -11.04 -3.27
N ASP A 140 11.24 -12.07 -2.90
CA ASP A 140 11.61 -13.46 -3.15
C ASP A 140 11.64 -13.81 -4.66
N GLU A 141 10.87 -13.09 -5.49
CA GLU A 141 10.76 -13.31 -6.93
C GLU A 141 11.59 -12.32 -7.77
N VAL A 142 11.98 -11.16 -7.22
CA VAL A 142 12.74 -10.14 -7.94
C VAL A 142 14.21 -10.18 -7.50
N GLU A 143 15.07 -10.79 -8.29
CA GLU A 143 16.50 -11.03 -7.98
C GLU A 143 17.25 -9.73 -7.62
N SER A 144 16.98 -8.63 -8.32
CA SER A 144 17.63 -7.33 -8.11
C SER A 144 16.85 -6.42 -7.16
N SER A 145 16.27 -6.99 -6.09
CA SER A 145 15.50 -6.23 -5.12
C SER A 145 16.23 -6.00 -3.80
N GLU A 146 15.95 -4.84 -3.19
CA GLU A 146 16.29 -4.48 -1.81
C GLU A 146 15.00 -4.18 -1.06
N ILE A 147 14.88 -4.64 0.19
CA ILE A 147 13.69 -4.45 1.02
C ILE A 147 14.03 -3.69 2.30
N ARG A 148 13.21 -2.70 2.65
CA ARG A 148 13.33 -1.92 3.88
C ARG A 148 11.96 -1.76 4.56
N PHE A 149 11.93 -1.91 5.89
CA PHE A 149 10.72 -1.74 6.70
C PHE A 149 10.89 -0.57 7.69
N TYR A 150 9.84 0.24 7.78
CA TYR A 150 9.81 1.47 8.57
C TYR A 150 8.76 1.42 9.68
N GLU A 151 8.94 2.29 10.69
CA GLU A 151 7.97 2.44 11.76
C GLU A 151 6.72 3.18 11.24
N GLY A 152 5.62 2.43 11.10
CA GLY A 152 4.37 2.98 10.56
C GLY A 152 3.44 1.90 10.03
N GLY A 153 2.24 2.30 9.68
CA GLY A 153 1.26 1.51 8.95
C GLY A 153 1.35 1.77 7.44
N HIS A 154 0.21 1.76 6.75
CA HIS A 154 0.12 2.02 5.30
C HIS A 154 0.64 3.40 4.88
N MET A 155 0.67 4.34 5.82
CA MET A 155 1.18 5.70 5.63
C MET A 155 2.61 5.88 6.17
N PHE A 156 3.40 4.82 6.28
CA PHE A 156 4.76 4.85 6.85
C PHE A 156 5.65 5.93 6.23
N LEU A 157 5.49 6.22 4.94
CA LEU A 157 6.24 7.26 4.24
C LEU A 157 6.17 8.64 4.89
N VAL A 158 5.06 8.96 5.58
CA VAL A 158 4.89 10.21 6.32
C VAL A 158 4.95 10.02 7.84
N GLN A 159 4.90 8.79 8.33
CA GLN A 159 4.99 8.45 9.75
C GLN A 159 6.43 8.26 10.21
N ASP A 160 7.29 7.68 9.37
CA ASP A 160 8.72 7.51 9.64
C ASP A 160 9.55 8.52 8.83
N LYS A 161 10.25 9.41 9.54
CA LYS A 161 11.05 10.48 8.93
C LYS A 161 12.23 9.99 8.10
N LYS A 162 12.62 8.72 8.24
CA LYS A 162 13.73 8.11 7.50
C LYS A 162 13.31 7.65 6.10
N ALA A 163 12.04 7.29 5.92
CA ALA A 163 11.57 6.62 4.72
C ALA A 163 11.83 7.42 3.42
N TYR A 164 11.49 8.71 3.40
CA TYR A 164 11.72 9.55 2.22
C TYR A 164 13.21 9.82 1.94
N PRO A 165 14.02 10.25 2.91
CA PRO A 165 15.46 10.47 2.68
C PRO A 165 16.16 9.23 2.14
N GLU A 166 15.99 8.07 2.76
CA GLU A 166 16.63 6.82 2.35
C GLU A 166 16.17 6.34 0.96
N MET A 167 14.90 6.56 0.63
CA MET A 167 14.37 6.29 -0.71
C MET A 167 15.00 7.19 -1.77
N ILE A 168 15.15 8.50 -1.48
CA ILE A 168 15.75 9.47 -2.40
C ILE A 168 17.24 9.13 -2.61
N GLU A 169 17.96 8.84 -1.54
CA GLU A 169 19.36 8.42 -1.59
C GLU A 169 19.53 7.23 -2.54
N TRP A 170 18.73 6.17 -2.35
CA TRP A 170 18.77 4.98 -3.20
C TRP A 170 18.48 5.28 -4.68
N LEU A 171 17.61 6.24 -4.97
CA LEU A 171 17.29 6.65 -6.35
C LEU A 171 18.43 7.44 -7.00
N MET A 172 19.25 8.16 -6.19
CA MET A 172 20.34 9.00 -6.68
C MET A 172 21.65 8.24 -6.88
N ASP A 173 21.84 7.11 -6.18
CA ASP A 173 22.97 6.19 -6.36
C ASP A 173 22.92 5.49 -7.72
#